data_3f075b7a47f3a61bcdb8814e94879f8f
#
_entry.id   3f075b7a47f3a61bcdb8814e94879f8f
#
_cell.length_a   1.000
_cell.length_b   1.000
_cell.length_c   1.000
_cell.angle_alpha   90.00
_cell.angle_beta   90.00
_cell.angle_gamma   90.00
#
_symmetry.space_group_name_H-M   'P 1'
#
loop_
_entity.id
_entity.type
_entity.pdbx_description
1 polymer ?
#
loop_
_entity_poly.entity_id
_entity_poly.type
_entity_poly.pdbx_seq_one_letter_code
_entity_poly.pdbx_strand_id
1 'polypeptide(L)'
;VQAAVVDRFGLVGNLQQNDPFFDLKRHVAIQRFLGYDYVRCSIDDFDMPIKLISAEDTAELQRNGGRDYVDEHIGPITSWEDFEKYPWPDVSSMSTRSFEFWQKNLPDDMCVIAHGGFAHFAEYLSWLMGYETLCYALFEKRDLVTAISQKLVNIFENMLKLILEFDRVKIVWGSDDMGFRGGPMISPDDLREFVLPGHKL
;
A
#
# COMPACT_ATOMS: atom_id res chain seq x y z
N VAL A 1 -7.09 -12.98 -14.56
CA VAL A 1 -6.07 -13.03 -15.63
C VAL A 1 -4.93 -13.95 -15.22
N GLN A 2 -4.27 -13.75 -14.06
CA GLN A 2 -3.12 -14.58 -13.64
C GLN A 2 -3.46 -16.06 -13.48
N ALA A 3 -4.58 -16.43 -12.87
CA ALA A 3 -5.00 -17.82 -12.73
C ALA A 3 -5.16 -18.51 -14.09
N ALA A 4 -5.83 -17.86 -15.05
CA ALA A 4 -6.03 -18.41 -16.38
C ALA A 4 -4.71 -18.60 -17.16
N VAL A 5 -3.73 -17.73 -16.96
CA VAL A 5 -2.38 -17.88 -17.56
C VAL A 5 -1.65 -19.06 -16.92
N VAL A 6 -1.70 -19.19 -15.61
CA VAL A 6 -1.09 -20.30 -14.87
C VAL A 6 -1.65 -21.64 -15.35
N ASP A 7 -2.96 -21.76 -15.43
CA ASP A 7 -3.64 -23.01 -15.81
C ASP A 7 -3.34 -23.37 -17.27
N ARG A 8 -3.46 -22.38 -18.18
CA ARG A 8 -3.28 -22.61 -19.63
C ARG A 8 -1.85 -23.03 -20.00
N PHE A 9 -0.84 -22.52 -19.29
CA PHE A 9 0.57 -22.75 -19.62
C PHE A 9 1.28 -23.69 -18.63
N GLY A 10 0.56 -24.24 -17.66
CA GLY A 10 1.09 -25.21 -16.71
C GLY A 10 2.24 -24.67 -15.83
N LEU A 11 2.26 -23.37 -15.57
CA LEU A 11 3.40 -22.70 -14.93
C LEU A 11 3.70 -23.16 -13.50
N VAL A 12 2.77 -23.83 -12.86
CA VAL A 12 2.88 -24.30 -11.47
C VAL A 12 2.77 -25.81 -11.33
N GLY A 13 2.81 -26.57 -12.47
CA GLY A 13 2.60 -28.02 -12.48
C GLY A 13 3.52 -28.81 -11.54
N ASN A 14 4.68 -28.27 -11.20
CA ASN A 14 5.66 -28.88 -10.29
C ASN A 14 5.62 -28.31 -8.86
N LEU A 15 4.76 -27.34 -8.60
CA LEU A 15 4.65 -26.72 -7.27
C LEU A 15 3.58 -27.43 -6.45
N GLN A 16 3.92 -27.73 -5.20
CA GLN A 16 2.97 -28.32 -4.26
C GLN A 16 2.10 -27.22 -3.63
N GLN A 17 0.78 -27.35 -3.68
CA GLN A 17 -0.15 -26.38 -3.12
C GLN A 17 -0.06 -26.22 -1.60
N ASN A 18 0.45 -27.23 -0.90
CA ASN A 18 0.69 -27.17 0.55
C ASN A 18 2.04 -26.56 0.93
N ASP A 19 2.85 -26.14 -0.04
CA ASP A 19 4.09 -25.41 0.23
C ASP A 19 3.77 -24.03 0.84
N PRO A 20 4.31 -23.67 2.01
CA PRO A 20 4.06 -22.38 2.64
C PRO A 20 4.51 -21.18 1.82
N PHE A 21 5.31 -21.40 0.78
CA PHE A 21 5.77 -20.38 -0.17
C PHE A 21 5.20 -20.59 -1.58
N PHE A 22 4.12 -21.36 -1.73
CA PHE A 22 3.50 -21.65 -3.02
C PHE A 22 3.20 -20.39 -3.81
N ASP A 23 2.58 -19.39 -3.19
CA ASP A 23 2.20 -18.15 -3.86
C ASP A 23 3.41 -17.33 -4.33
N LEU A 24 4.47 -17.28 -3.56
CA LEU A 24 5.71 -16.62 -3.95
C LEU A 24 6.36 -17.35 -5.14
N LYS A 25 6.51 -18.67 -5.06
CA LYS A 25 7.04 -19.48 -6.17
C LYS A 25 6.21 -19.35 -7.45
N ARG A 26 4.88 -19.37 -7.32
CA ARG A 26 3.97 -19.12 -8.42
C ARG A 26 4.18 -17.73 -9.02
N HIS A 27 4.39 -16.71 -8.17
CA HIS A 27 4.62 -15.34 -8.62
C HIS A 27 5.87 -15.23 -9.49
N VAL A 28 7.00 -15.81 -9.09
CA VAL A 28 8.23 -15.85 -9.93
C VAL A 28 7.97 -16.54 -11.26
N ALA A 29 7.31 -17.70 -11.25
CA ALA A 29 7.03 -18.43 -12.49
C ALA A 29 6.21 -17.60 -13.47
N ILE A 30 5.21 -16.85 -12.99
CA ILE A 30 4.39 -15.95 -13.81
C ILE A 30 5.24 -14.78 -14.33
N GLN A 31 6.04 -14.13 -13.49
CA GLN A 31 6.85 -12.99 -13.89
C GLN A 31 7.86 -13.39 -14.97
N ARG A 32 8.56 -14.49 -14.78
CA ARG A 32 9.50 -15.00 -15.80
C ARG A 32 8.81 -15.37 -17.11
N PHE A 33 7.65 -16.01 -17.04
CA PHE A 33 6.87 -16.33 -18.23
C PHE A 33 6.46 -15.08 -19.03
N LEU A 34 6.15 -13.98 -18.31
CA LEU A 34 5.80 -12.70 -18.90
C LEU A 34 7.02 -11.87 -19.36
N GLY A 35 8.24 -12.36 -19.13
CA GLY A 35 9.48 -11.68 -19.50
C GLY A 35 9.92 -10.57 -18.56
N TYR A 36 9.41 -10.55 -17.32
CA TYR A 36 9.85 -9.61 -16.30
C TYR A 36 11.08 -10.12 -15.55
N ASP A 37 11.98 -9.22 -15.22
CA ASP A 37 13.20 -9.43 -14.43
C ASP A 37 13.05 -8.99 -12.97
N TYR A 38 11.82 -8.85 -12.50
CA TYR A 38 11.50 -8.45 -11.12
C TYR A 38 10.29 -9.19 -10.56
N VAL A 39 10.23 -9.22 -9.23
CA VAL A 39 9.02 -9.55 -8.46
C VAL A 39 8.60 -8.35 -7.63
N ARG A 40 7.31 -8.23 -7.35
CA ARG A 40 6.80 -7.24 -6.41
C ARG A 40 6.67 -7.87 -5.02
N CYS A 41 7.05 -7.13 -3.99
CA CYS A 41 6.94 -7.56 -2.62
C CYS A 41 6.47 -6.40 -1.74
N SER A 42 5.60 -6.69 -0.79
CA SER A 42 5.18 -5.79 0.29
C SER A 42 5.55 -6.39 1.64
N ILE A 43 5.59 -5.58 2.68
CA ILE A 43 5.64 -6.06 4.05
C ILE A 43 4.34 -6.84 4.32
N ASP A 44 4.50 -8.02 4.89
CA ASP A 44 3.37 -8.81 5.34
C ASP A 44 2.75 -8.14 6.60
N ASP A 45 1.45 -8.30 6.79
CA ASP A 45 0.70 -7.82 7.96
C ASP A 45 0.66 -6.28 8.14
N PHE A 46 0.98 -5.49 7.09
CA PHE A 46 0.72 -4.06 7.13
C PHE A 46 -0.78 -3.80 7.03
N ASP A 47 -1.34 -3.28 8.10
CA ASP A 47 -2.75 -2.90 8.18
C ASP A 47 -2.89 -1.49 8.78
N MET A 48 -3.66 -0.67 8.11
CA MET A 48 -4.03 0.66 8.56
C MET A 48 -5.52 0.84 8.26
N PRO A 49 -6.41 0.53 9.23
CA PRO A 49 -7.84 0.45 9.00
C PRO A 49 -8.43 1.76 8.48
N ILE A 50 -9.18 1.68 7.40
CA ILE A 50 -9.89 2.80 6.78
C ILE A 50 -11.40 2.52 6.76
N LYS A 51 -12.19 3.57 6.64
CA LYS A 51 -13.65 3.43 6.56
C LYS A 51 -14.07 3.14 5.13
N LEU A 52 -14.71 2.00 4.91
CA LEU A 52 -15.22 1.57 3.62
C LEU A 52 -16.74 1.64 3.57
N ILE A 53 -17.26 1.99 2.40
CA ILE A 53 -18.66 1.93 2.04
C ILE A 53 -18.83 0.89 0.94
N SER A 54 -19.77 -0.04 1.13
CA SER A 54 -20.11 -1.05 0.13
C SER A 54 -21.28 -0.58 -0.73
N ALA A 55 -21.14 -0.76 -2.05
CA ALA A 55 -22.20 -0.52 -3.02
C ALA A 55 -22.41 -1.77 -3.88
N GLU A 56 -23.62 -1.90 -4.45
CA GLU A 56 -23.87 -2.94 -5.46
C GLU A 56 -22.99 -2.73 -6.68
N ASP A 57 -22.40 -3.82 -7.16
CA ASP A 57 -21.68 -3.79 -8.44
C ASP A 57 -22.69 -3.74 -9.58
N THR A 58 -22.73 -2.61 -10.28
CA THR A 58 -23.61 -2.39 -11.43
C THR A 58 -22.98 -2.82 -12.76
N ALA A 59 -21.80 -3.42 -12.75
CA ALA A 59 -21.13 -3.90 -13.95
C ALA A 59 -21.83 -5.15 -14.54
N GLU A 60 -21.86 -5.29 -15.87
CA GLU A 60 -22.41 -6.48 -16.56
C GLU A 60 -21.73 -7.79 -16.12
N LEU A 61 -20.46 -7.72 -15.73
CA LEU A 61 -19.70 -8.83 -15.16
C LEU A 61 -19.69 -8.72 -13.63
N GLN A 62 -20.85 -8.94 -13.01
CA GLN A 62 -20.99 -8.88 -11.56
C GLN A 62 -19.99 -9.78 -10.85
N ARG A 63 -19.24 -9.20 -9.91
CA ARG A 63 -18.48 -9.96 -8.92
C ARG A 63 -19.41 -10.25 -7.75
N ASN A 64 -19.44 -11.50 -7.31
CA ASN A 64 -20.16 -11.84 -6.08
C ASN A 64 -19.53 -11.08 -4.91
N GLY A 65 -20.26 -10.12 -4.30
CA GLY A 65 -19.80 -9.45 -3.09
C GLY A 65 -19.86 -7.92 -3.07
N GLY A 66 -20.35 -7.27 -4.11
CA GLY A 66 -20.41 -5.80 -4.15
C GLY A 66 -19.06 -5.13 -4.46
N ARG A 67 -19.01 -3.81 -4.31
CA ARG A 67 -17.83 -2.98 -4.55
C ARG A 67 -17.60 -2.08 -3.34
N ASP A 68 -16.44 -2.21 -2.71
CA ASP A 68 -16.04 -1.35 -1.60
C ASP A 68 -15.24 -0.16 -2.12
N TYR A 69 -15.48 1.01 -1.54
CA TYR A 69 -14.71 2.23 -1.77
C TYR A 69 -14.58 3.02 -0.46
N VAL A 70 -13.58 3.86 -0.39
CA VAL A 70 -13.31 4.66 0.80
C VAL A 70 -14.41 5.69 1.03
N ASP A 71 -14.84 5.90 2.27
CA ASP A 71 -15.77 6.95 2.64
C ASP A 71 -15.06 8.31 2.49
N GLU A 72 -15.46 9.09 1.47
CA GLU A 72 -14.85 10.39 1.19
C GLU A 72 -15.34 11.49 2.15
N HIS A 73 -16.44 11.27 2.90
CA HIS A 73 -16.99 12.27 3.80
C HIS A 73 -16.32 12.25 5.17
N ILE A 74 -16.14 11.05 5.73
CA ILE A 74 -15.65 10.90 7.10
C ILE A 74 -14.75 9.65 7.23
N GLY A 75 -13.54 9.85 7.69
CA GLY A 75 -12.59 8.78 7.99
C GLY A 75 -12.63 8.37 9.48
N PRO A 76 -11.76 7.45 9.89
CA PRO A 76 -11.65 7.01 11.28
C PRO A 76 -11.05 8.06 12.21
N ILE A 77 -10.40 9.12 11.73
CA ILE A 77 -9.76 10.15 12.54
C ILE A 77 -10.33 11.52 12.21
N THR A 78 -11.15 12.07 13.09
CA THR A 78 -11.78 13.40 12.95
C THR A 78 -11.45 14.34 14.12
N SER A 79 -10.85 13.78 15.17
CA SER A 79 -10.49 14.48 16.40
C SER A 79 -9.18 13.97 16.98
N TRP A 80 -8.62 14.69 17.97
CA TRP A 80 -7.46 14.23 18.72
C TRP A 80 -7.74 12.94 19.50
N GLU A 81 -8.97 12.77 20.00
CA GLU A 81 -9.38 11.54 20.69
C GLU A 81 -9.32 10.32 19.73
N ASP A 82 -9.77 10.50 18.49
CA ASP A 82 -9.70 9.45 17.47
C ASP A 82 -8.24 9.14 17.11
N PHE A 83 -7.40 10.18 16.97
CA PHE A 83 -5.98 10.04 16.67
C PHE A 83 -5.24 9.22 17.74
N GLU A 84 -5.53 9.46 19.01
CA GLU A 84 -4.93 8.74 20.12
C GLU A 84 -5.40 7.28 20.22
N LYS A 85 -6.65 7.03 19.88
CA LYS A 85 -7.27 5.68 19.94
C LYS A 85 -7.05 4.86 18.67
N TYR A 86 -6.63 5.50 17.58
CA TYR A 86 -6.44 4.82 16.31
C TYR A 86 -5.36 3.72 16.43
N PRO A 87 -5.62 2.51 15.92
CA PRO A 87 -4.69 1.39 16.04
C PRO A 87 -3.52 1.54 15.03
N TRP A 88 -2.64 2.49 15.29
CA TRP A 88 -1.47 2.72 14.45
C TRP A 88 -0.62 1.45 14.33
N PRO A 89 -0.17 1.11 13.12
CA PRO A 89 0.63 -0.08 12.91
C PRO A 89 1.98 0.01 13.64
N ASP A 90 2.36 -1.09 14.30
CA ASP A 90 3.70 -1.25 14.89
C ASP A 90 4.61 -1.95 13.88
N VAL A 91 5.49 -1.17 13.26
CA VAL A 91 6.42 -1.68 12.24
C VAL A 91 7.37 -2.76 12.80
N SER A 92 7.70 -2.69 14.10
CA SER A 92 8.61 -3.66 14.73
C SER A 92 8.02 -5.08 14.81
N SER A 93 6.70 -5.20 14.74
CA SER A 93 5.98 -6.48 14.79
C SER A 93 5.65 -7.05 13.40
N MET A 94 5.94 -6.31 12.32
CA MET A 94 5.60 -6.73 10.96
C MET A 94 6.51 -7.83 10.45
N SER A 95 5.95 -8.73 9.64
CA SER A 95 6.68 -9.86 9.07
C SER A 95 7.42 -9.46 7.79
N THR A 96 8.70 -9.79 7.74
CA THR A 96 9.56 -9.67 6.55
C THR A 96 9.73 -11.00 5.80
N ARG A 97 8.94 -12.01 6.14
CA ARG A 97 9.05 -13.39 5.62
C ARG A 97 9.12 -13.46 4.09
N SER A 98 8.34 -12.65 3.40
CA SER A 98 8.33 -12.60 1.95
C SER A 98 9.64 -12.04 1.39
N PHE A 99 10.21 -10.99 2.00
CA PHE A 99 11.52 -10.44 1.65
C PHE A 99 12.66 -11.44 1.93
N GLU A 100 12.63 -12.12 3.08
CA GLU A 100 13.60 -13.17 3.43
C GLU A 100 13.58 -14.33 2.43
N PHE A 101 12.38 -14.71 1.96
CA PHE A 101 12.25 -15.72 0.93
C PHE A 101 12.90 -15.25 -0.38
N TRP A 102 12.64 -14.03 -0.83
CA TRP A 102 13.23 -13.49 -2.06
C TRP A 102 14.73 -13.32 -1.95
N GLN A 103 15.24 -12.88 -0.80
CA GLN A 103 16.68 -12.75 -0.56
C GLN A 103 17.43 -14.05 -0.83
N LYS A 104 16.82 -15.21 -0.52
CA LYS A 104 17.43 -16.53 -0.61
C LYS A 104 17.12 -17.27 -1.91
N ASN A 105 15.96 -17.02 -2.50
CA ASN A 105 15.41 -17.92 -3.54
C ASN A 105 15.14 -17.22 -4.88
N LEU A 106 15.26 -15.90 -4.96
CA LEU A 106 15.05 -15.19 -6.22
C LEU A 106 16.23 -15.50 -7.18
N PRO A 107 15.97 -15.81 -8.46
CA PRO A 107 17.01 -15.98 -9.47
C PRO A 107 17.95 -14.76 -9.55
N ASP A 108 19.22 -14.98 -9.90
CA ASP A 108 20.24 -13.93 -9.87
C ASP A 108 20.00 -12.79 -10.87
N ASP A 109 19.30 -13.10 -11.94
CA ASP A 109 18.90 -12.16 -13.00
C ASP A 109 17.60 -11.41 -12.68
N MET A 110 17.07 -11.52 -11.46
CA MET A 110 15.85 -10.84 -11.02
C MET A 110 16.09 -9.99 -9.77
N CYS A 111 15.26 -8.97 -9.58
CA CYS A 111 15.27 -8.14 -8.38
C CYS A 111 13.88 -8.03 -7.72
N VAL A 112 13.84 -7.42 -6.55
CA VAL A 112 12.59 -7.10 -5.85
C VAL A 112 12.28 -5.62 -6.03
N ILE A 113 11.04 -5.34 -6.45
CA ILE A 113 10.40 -4.03 -6.34
C ILE A 113 9.55 -4.05 -5.06
N ALA A 114 9.98 -3.31 -4.05
CA ALA A 114 9.18 -3.12 -2.85
C ALA A 114 8.02 -2.17 -3.17
N HIS A 115 6.82 -2.60 -2.87
CA HIS A 115 5.60 -1.83 -3.06
C HIS A 115 4.60 -2.16 -1.95
N GLY A 116 3.43 -1.57 -1.97
CA GLY A 116 2.35 -1.87 -1.04
C GLY A 116 1.73 -0.60 -0.48
N GLY A 117 1.10 -0.72 0.68
CA GLY A 117 0.39 0.40 1.30
C GLY A 117 1.28 1.50 1.87
N PHE A 118 2.59 1.41 1.76
CA PHE A 118 3.48 2.47 2.23
C PHE A 118 3.76 3.53 1.14
N ALA A 119 4.18 4.73 1.57
CA ALA A 119 4.45 5.88 0.69
C ALA A 119 3.21 6.43 -0.05
N HIS A 120 2.02 6.21 0.48
CA HIS A 120 0.76 6.78 0.02
C HIS A 120 0.33 7.92 0.96
N PHE A 121 1.09 9.00 1.00
CA PHE A 121 0.88 10.08 2.00
C PHE A 121 -0.40 10.87 1.79
N ALA A 122 -0.68 11.31 0.55
CA ALA A 122 -1.90 12.04 0.23
C ALA A 122 -3.14 11.16 0.36
N GLU A 123 -3.06 9.93 -0.14
CA GLU A 123 -4.15 8.97 -0.04
C GLU A 123 -4.45 8.63 1.42
N TYR A 124 -3.45 8.33 2.26
CA TYR A 124 -3.70 8.05 3.67
C TYR A 124 -4.23 9.26 4.46
N LEU A 125 -3.80 10.48 4.15
CA LEU A 125 -4.42 11.65 4.77
C LEU A 125 -5.92 11.71 4.46
N SER A 126 -6.30 11.48 3.20
CA SER A 126 -7.70 11.48 2.79
C SER A 126 -8.48 10.27 3.30
N TRP A 127 -7.86 9.09 3.37
CA TRP A 127 -8.53 7.87 3.86
C TRP A 127 -8.74 7.87 5.37
N LEU A 128 -7.76 8.40 6.12
CA LEU A 128 -7.83 8.46 7.57
C LEU A 128 -8.80 9.54 8.07
N MET A 129 -8.95 10.63 7.35
CA MET A 129 -9.84 11.72 7.76
C MET A 129 -11.19 11.72 7.02
N GLY A 130 -11.28 11.14 5.82
CA GLY A 130 -12.28 11.44 4.82
C GLY A 130 -11.88 12.72 4.08
N TYR A 131 -11.97 12.73 2.74
CA TYR A 131 -11.51 13.86 1.94
C TYR A 131 -12.23 15.18 2.30
N GLU A 132 -13.54 15.13 2.52
CA GLU A 132 -14.32 16.30 2.94
C GLU A 132 -13.85 16.83 4.31
N THR A 133 -13.68 15.93 5.29
CA THR A 133 -13.18 16.29 6.63
C THR A 133 -11.76 16.85 6.55
N LEU A 134 -10.88 16.27 5.72
CA LEU A 134 -9.53 16.79 5.49
C LEU A 134 -9.57 18.22 4.96
N CYS A 135 -10.43 18.51 3.98
CA CYS A 135 -10.56 19.87 3.44
C CYS A 135 -10.93 20.90 4.52
N TYR A 136 -11.83 20.57 5.44
CA TYR A 136 -12.13 21.47 6.58
C TYR A 136 -10.96 21.54 7.57
N ALA A 137 -10.34 20.40 7.89
CA ALA A 137 -9.26 20.32 8.87
C ALA A 137 -8.00 21.10 8.44
N LEU A 138 -7.74 21.24 7.15
CA LEU A 138 -6.67 22.10 6.63
C LEU A 138 -6.81 23.57 7.02
N PHE A 139 -8.03 24.02 7.37
CA PHE A 139 -8.28 25.38 7.87
C PHE A 139 -8.50 25.43 9.38
N GLU A 140 -9.19 24.45 9.94
CA GLU A 140 -9.70 24.51 11.32
C GLU A 140 -8.87 23.70 12.32
N LYS A 141 -8.14 22.66 11.85
CA LYS A 141 -7.42 21.68 12.70
C LYS A 141 -6.07 21.28 12.09
N ARG A 142 -5.30 22.28 11.61
CA ARG A 142 -4.00 22.02 10.95
C ARG A 142 -3.01 21.25 11.84
N ASP A 143 -3.09 21.44 13.16
CA ASP A 143 -2.30 20.73 14.15
C ASP A 143 -2.59 19.21 14.11
N LEU A 144 -3.84 18.80 13.98
CA LEU A 144 -4.23 17.40 13.83
C LEU A 144 -3.73 16.82 12.48
N VAL A 145 -3.87 17.58 11.38
CA VAL A 145 -3.35 17.16 10.06
C VAL A 145 -1.82 16.99 10.13
N THR A 146 -1.13 17.91 10.80
CA THR A 146 0.32 17.82 11.02
C THR A 146 0.68 16.54 11.79
N ALA A 147 -0.03 16.23 12.86
CA ALA A 147 0.22 15.04 13.67
C ALA A 147 0.02 13.74 12.86
N ILE A 148 -1.06 13.66 12.05
CA ILE A 148 -1.31 12.51 11.17
C ILE A 148 -0.18 12.39 10.14
N SER A 149 0.17 13.47 9.44
CA SER A 149 1.25 13.48 8.45
C SER A 149 2.58 13.02 9.05
N GLN A 150 2.98 13.55 10.19
CA GLN A 150 4.21 13.15 10.90
C GLN A 150 4.17 11.68 11.33
N LYS A 151 3.01 11.18 11.76
CA LYS A 151 2.83 9.78 12.11
C LYS A 151 3.02 8.86 10.90
N LEU A 152 2.45 9.22 9.75
CA LEU A 152 2.63 8.51 8.49
C LEU A 152 4.10 8.49 8.04
N VAL A 153 4.76 9.66 8.09
CA VAL A 153 6.19 9.78 7.77
C VAL A 153 7.01 8.82 8.65
N ASN A 154 6.75 8.79 9.94
CA ASN A 154 7.49 7.95 10.88
C ASN A 154 7.27 6.45 10.63
N ILE A 155 6.02 6.04 10.36
CA ILE A 155 5.68 4.64 10.04
C ILE A 155 6.41 4.24 8.74
N PHE A 156 6.27 5.00 7.66
CA PHE A 156 6.84 4.65 6.36
C PHE A 156 8.37 4.73 6.34
N GLU A 157 8.98 5.66 7.08
CA GLU A 157 10.43 5.70 7.26
C GLU A 157 10.96 4.43 7.93
N ASN A 158 10.28 3.95 8.98
CA ASN A 158 10.67 2.71 9.64
C ASN A 158 10.43 1.48 8.77
N MET A 159 9.35 1.44 7.98
CA MET A 159 9.13 0.40 6.98
C MET A 159 10.21 0.40 5.91
N LEU A 160 10.61 1.57 5.41
CA LEU A 160 11.70 1.70 4.43
C LEU A 160 13.02 1.20 5.00
N LYS A 161 13.38 1.57 6.24
CA LYS A 161 14.58 1.05 6.91
C LYS A 161 14.59 -0.47 6.95
N LEU A 162 13.46 -1.08 7.30
CA LEU A 162 13.32 -2.54 7.37
C LEU A 162 13.45 -3.20 5.98
N ILE A 163 12.83 -2.61 4.95
CA ILE A 163 12.87 -3.14 3.58
C ILE A 163 14.27 -3.02 2.96
N LEU A 164 14.98 -1.94 3.22
CA LEU A 164 16.29 -1.67 2.64
C LEU A 164 17.43 -2.52 3.25
N GLU A 165 17.16 -3.33 4.26
CA GLU A 165 18.09 -4.35 4.76
C GLU A 165 18.25 -5.53 3.77
N PHE A 166 17.36 -5.65 2.77
CA PHE A 166 17.38 -6.75 1.80
C PHE A 166 18.07 -6.35 0.50
N ASP A 167 19.23 -6.94 0.22
CA ASP A 167 20.06 -6.65 -0.97
C ASP A 167 19.32 -6.85 -2.30
N ARG A 168 18.32 -7.74 -2.33
CA ARG A 168 17.53 -8.00 -3.54
C ARG A 168 16.54 -6.89 -3.86
N VAL A 169 16.22 -6.01 -2.92
CA VAL A 169 15.41 -4.82 -3.17
C VAL A 169 16.25 -3.80 -3.94
N LYS A 170 15.84 -3.50 -5.17
CA LYS A 170 16.51 -2.53 -6.05
C LYS A 170 15.65 -1.31 -6.35
N ILE A 171 14.36 -1.42 -6.15
CA ILE A 171 13.41 -0.36 -6.40
C ILE A 171 12.41 -0.31 -5.25
N VAL A 172 12.11 0.89 -4.79
CA VAL A 172 10.98 1.19 -3.94
C VAL A 172 9.95 1.92 -4.78
N TRP A 173 8.75 1.38 -4.88
CA TRP A 173 7.67 1.95 -5.67
C TRP A 173 6.60 2.52 -4.74
N GLY A 174 6.54 3.84 -4.64
CA GLY A 174 5.43 4.57 -4.05
C GLY A 174 4.48 5.03 -5.15
N SER A 175 3.21 4.74 -5.01
CA SER A 175 2.17 5.21 -5.93
C SER A 175 1.14 5.98 -5.11
N ASP A 176 1.27 7.29 -5.07
CA ASP A 176 0.38 8.17 -4.31
C ASP A 176 -0.46 8.99 -5.27
N ASP A 177 -1.77 8.93 -5.15
CA ASP A 177 -2.67 9.75 -5.96
C ASP A 177 -2.87 11.12 -5.30
N MET A 178 -2.27 12.15 -5.88
CA MET A 178 -2.26 13.50 -5.32
C MET A 178 -3.23 14.45 -6.02
N GLY A 179 -4.07 13.98 -6.94
CA GLY A 179 -4.92 14.90 -7.66
C GLY A 179 -5.94 14.33 -8.62
N PHE A 180 -6.72 15.25 -9.18
CA PHE A 180 -7.74 15.00 -10.17
C PHE A 180 -7.30 15.56 -11.53
N ARG A 181 -8.05 15.27 -12.59
CA ARG A 181 -7.81 15.86 -13.92
C ARG A 181 -7.76 17.39 -13.90
N GLY A 182 -8.50 18.03 -12.99
CA GLY A 182 -8.61 19.49 -12.89
C GLY A 182 -7.53 20.17 -12.03
N GLY A 183 -6.76 19.41 -11.27
CA GLY A 183 -5.75 19.95 -10.35
C GLY A 183 -5.44 19.02 -9.18
N PRO A 184 -4.56 19.45 -8.29
CA PRO A 184 -4.21 18.66 -7.11
C PRO A 184 -5.39 18.51 -6.14
N MET A 185 -5.35 17.45 -5.32
CA MET A 185 -6.35 17.12 -4.32
C MET A 185 -6.50 18.22 -3.25
N ILE A 186 -5.39 18.77 -2.79
CA ILE A 186 -5.31 19.90 -1.85
C ILE A 186 -4.41 20.99 -2.43
N SER A 187 -4.32 22.14 -1.80
CA SER A 187 -3.51 23.24 -2.32
C SER A 187 -2.04 22.82 -2.49
N PRO A 188 -1.30 23.42 -3.47
CA PRO A 188 0.13 23.14 -3.61
C PRO A 188 0.95 23.44 -2.34
N ASP A 189 0.52 24.39 -1.52
CA ASP A 189 1.19 24.70 -0.26
C ASP A 189 0.92 23.62 0.80
N ASP A 190 -0.30 23.11 0.90
CA ASP A 190 -0.64 22.00 1.76
C ASP A 190 0.06 20.69 1.33
N LEU A 191 0.18 20.45 0.01
CA LEU A 191 0.99 19.32 -0.48
C LEU A 191 2.45 19.44 -0.03
N ARG A 192 3.05 20.62 -0.12
CA ARG A 192 4.44 20.87 0.31
C ARG A 192 4.62 20.71 1.82
N GLU A 193 3.60 21.05 2.59
CA GLU A 193 3.65 20.97 4.05
C GLU A 193 3.41 19.56 4.56
N PHE A 194 2.37 18.87 4.07
CA PHE A 194 1.86 17.63 4.66
C PHE A 194 2.20 16.35 3.90
N VAL A 195 2.49 16.41 2.62
CA VAL A 195 2.65 15.23 1.74
C VAL A 195 4.08 15.07 1.24
N LEU A 196 4.62 16.11 0.58
CA LEU A 196 5.93 16.03 -0.06
C LEU A 196 7.11 15.78 0.89
N PRO A 197 7.09 16.17 2.18
CA PRO A 197 8.17 15.78 3.11
C PRO A 197 8.33 14.27 3.22
N GLY A 198 7.22 13.51 3.22
CA GLY A 198 7.26 12.05 3.22
C GLY A 198 7.86 11.45 1.95
N HIS A 199 7.59 12.04 0.79
CA HIS A 199 8.18 11.58 -0.49
C HIS A 199 9.67 11.91 -0.65
N LYS A 200 10.28 12.60 0.30
CA LYS A 200 11.73 12.91 0.30
C LYS A 200 12.55 11.97 1.19
N LEU A 201 11.89 11.00 1.83
CA LEU A 201 12.57 9.96 2.59
C LEU A 201 13.42 9.10 1.64
#